data_68af8c19a7e00b268f088e6bdcb5e143
#
_entry.id   68af8c19a7e00b268f088e6bdcb5e143
#
_cell.length_a   1.000
_cell.length_b   1.000
_cell.length_c   1.000
_cell.angle_alpha   90.00
_cell.angle_beta   90.00
_cell.angle_gamma   90.00
#
_symmetry.space_group_name_H-M   'P 1'
#
loop_
_entity.id
_entity.type
_entity.pdbx_description
1 polymer ?
#
loop_
_entity_poly.entity_id
_entity_poly.type
_entity_poly.pdbx_seq_one_letter_code
_entity_poly.pdbx_strand_id
1 'polypeptide(L)'
;MYKRYTTVAGNTLMIRKTDSSRIKTEKGRRRAKLNPTSEAVAKINKINQERRLTAAINSNFMPGDLWLTLSYPEIHSIEHCMKEIAKFKRNLRNLAKKKGITYKIIESTGIGQKKGKPHHHIVISGSVTRDMITRYWAEEYVHIETLWSNGNYHRIAKYMLKNAYQSKSERGKHSKAFRSSVNVTMPQTREEEMKRPASYDPEDIKSHEGYYIDRDSIRVYEHPITGAPCIEYIEVSLTQQPRIKYYSKGKAVKPEKQYREPIEEQMFIEQLEF
;
A
#
# COMPACT_ATOMS: atom_id res chain seq x y z
N MET A 1 21.31 5.24 -19.01
CA MET A 1 20.59 6.49 -18.61
C MET A 1 20.09 6.30 -17.19
N TYR A 2 20.56 7.14 -16.29
CA TYR A 2 20.21 7.05 -14.87
C TYR A 2 18.91 7.80 -14.61
N LYS A 3 17.98 7.16 -13.91
CA LYS A 3 16.66 7.73 -13.64
C LYS A 3 16.33 7.69 -12.15
N ARG A 4 15.72 8.76 -11.69
CA ARG A 4 15.12 8.86 -10.37
C ARG A 4 13.61 8.98 -10.52
N TYR A 5 12.90 8.15 -9.78
CA TYR A 5 11.45 8.21 -9.63
C TYR A 5 11.12 8.65 -8.23
N THR A 6 10.35 9.70 -8.08
CA THR A 6 9.93 10.23 -6.78
C THR A 6 8.41 10.30 -6.73
N THR A 7 7.82 9.70 -5.70
CA THR A 7 6.39 9.73 -5.43
C THR A 7 6.16 10.37 -4.08
N VAL A 8 5.43 11.48 -4.03
CA VAL A 8 4.99 12.10 -2.77
C VAL A 8 3.71 11.41 -2.34
N ALA A 9 3.74 10.73 -1.20
CA ALA A 9 2.62 9.96 -0.67
C ALA A 9 2.41 10.32 0.81
N GLY A 10 1.44 11.21 1.09
CA GLY A 10 1.23 11.74 2.43
C GLY A 10 2.50 12.38 3.00
N ASN A 11 2.93 11.93 4.17
CA ASN A 11 4.16 12.40 4.83
C ASN A 11 5.44 11.77 4.27
N THR A 12 5.36 10.99 3.19
CA THR A 12 6.50 10.21 2.70
C THR A 12 6.91 10.59 1.30
N LEU A 13 8.22 10.47 1.03
CA LEU A 13 8.80 10.48 -0.30
C LEU A 13 9.26 9.05 -0.61
N MET A 14 8.63 8.41 -1.56
CA MET A 14 9.03 7.11 -2.05
C MET A 14 9.97 7.31 -3.23
N ILE A 15 11.23 6.94 -3.07
CA ILE A 15 12.29 7.18 -4.04
C ILE A 15 12.76 5.85 -4.63
N ARG A 16 12.92 5.83 -5.96
CA ARG A 16 13.57 4.73 -6.67
C ARG A 16 14.59 5.31 -7.64
N LYS A 17 15.82 4.78 -7.61
CA LYS A 17 16.86 5.09 -8.57
C LYS A 17 17.20 3.83 -9.36
N THR A 18 17.44 3.98 -10.65
CA THR A 18 17.81 2.84 -11.53
C THR A 18 18.62 3.32 -12.71
N ASP A 19 19.45 2.44 -13.23
CA ASP A 19 20.04 2.62 -14.55
C ASP A 19 19.09 1.98 -15.58
N SER A 20 18.42 2.81 -16.35
CA SER A 20 17.61 2.32 -17.47
C SER A 20 18.47 2.25 -18.73
N SER A 21 19.30 1.20 -18.87
CA SER A 21 19.77 0.80 -20.18
C SER A 21 18.54 0.40 -21.02
N ARG A 22 18.25 1.17 -22.07
CA ARG A 22 17.01 1.06 -22.83
C ARG A 22 16.94 -0.28 -23.57
N ILE A 23 16.10 -1.17 -23.14
CA ILE A 23 15.41 -2.04 -24.06
C ILE A 23 14.18 -1.23 -24.53
N LYS A 24 14.26 -0.66 -25.75
CA LYS A 24 13.08 -0.13 -26.44
C LYS A 24 12.18 -1.33 -26.77
N THR A 25 11.25 -1.63 -25.88
CA THR A 25 10.14 -2.50 -26.26
C THR A 25 9.20 -1.66 -27.13
N GLU A 26 9.06 -2.04 -28.39
CA GLU A 26 8.03 -1.48 -29.25
C GLU A 26 6.67 -1.53 -28.55
N LYS A 27 5.94 -0.42 -28.60
CA LYS A 27 4.57 -0.33 -28.06
C LYS A 27 3.64 -1.18 -28.92
N GLY A 28 3.66 -2.50 -28.70
CA GLY A 28 2.75 -3.43 -29.35
C GLY A 28 1.36 -3.43 -28.69
N ARG A 29 0.32 -3.67 -29.50
CA ARG A 29 -1.05 -3.89 -29.02
C ARG A 29 -1.06 -5.09 -28.08
N ARG A 30 -1.67 -4.97 -26.88
CA ARG A 30 -1.80 -6.08 -25.95
C ARG A 30 -2.56 -7.24 -26.60
N ARG A 31 -1.85 -8.33 -26.88
CA ARG A 31 -2.45 -9.60 -27.31
C ARG A 31 -2.94 -10.40 -26.10
N ALA A 32 -3.91 -11.28 -26.31
CA ALA A 32 -4.32 -12.24 -25.28
C ALA A 32 -3.11 -13.04 -24.81
N LYS A 33 -2.97 -13.21 -23.50
CA LYS A 33 -1.81 -13.88 -22.90
C LYS A 33 -1.98 -15.40 -23.01
N LEU A 34 -1.31 -16.00 -23.97
CA LEU A 34 -1.33 -17.45 -24.20
C LEU A 34 -0.41 -18.22 -23.24
N ASN A 35 0.66 -17.58 -22.76
CA ASN A 35 1.66 -18.22 -21.90
C ASN A 35 1.56 -17.76 -20.44
N PRO A 36 1.94 -18.59 -19.45
CA PRO A 36 2.01 -18.19 -18.05
C PRO A 36 3.00 -17.04 -17.86
N THR A 37 2.79 -16.24 -16.82
CA THR A 37 3.70 -15.14 -16.48
C THR A 37 5.05 -15.72 -16.09
N SER A 38 6.15 -15.31 -16.74
CA SER A 38 7.49 -15.70 -16.33
C SER A 38 7.76 -15.29 -14.89
N GLU A 39 8.62 -16.01 -14.20
CA GLU A 39 8.99 -15.72 -12.79
C GLU A 39 9.52 -14.30 -12.64
N ALA A 40 10.37 -13.84 -13.57
CA ALA A 40 10.89 -12.49 -13.59
C ALA A 40 9.77 -11.43 -13.66
N VAL A 41 8.77 -11.63 -14.52
CA VAL A 41 7.61 -10.76 -14.62
C VAL A 41 6.74 -10.83 -13.36
N ALA A 42 6.59 -12.00 -12.76
CA ALA A 42 5.85 -12.16 -11.50
C ALA A 42 6.54 -11.40 -10.36
N LYS A 43 7.87 -11.51 -10.25
CA LYS A 43 8.68 -10.80 -9.24
C LYS A 43 8.56 -9.28 -9.37
N ILE A 44 8.72 -8.71 -10.56
CA ILE A 44 8.61 -7.25 -10.73
C ILE A 44 7.17 -6.77 -10.53
N ASN A 45 6.15 -7.56 -10.91
CA ASN A 45 4.76 -7.23 -10.64
C ASN A 45 4.48 -7.18 -9.14
N LYS A 46 5.07 -8.08 -8.35
CA LYS A 46 4.95 -8.07 -6.88
C LYS A 46 5.55 -6.79 -6.29
N ILE A 47 6.77 -6.42 -6.69
CA ILE A 47 7.43 -5.17 -6.27
C ILE A 47 6.58 -3.95 -6.64
N ASN A 48 6.06 -3.89 -7.86
CA ASN A 48 5.23 -2.78 -8.33
C ASN A 48 3.91 -2.68 -7.56
N GLN A 49 3.28 -3.81 -7.22
CA GLN A 49 2.05 -3.81 -6.42
C GLN A 49 2.30 -3.36 -4.99
N GLU A 50 3.41 -3.79 -4.37
CA GLU A 50 3.80 -3.34 -3.03
C GLU A 50 4.01 -1.82 -3.01
N ARG A 51 4.78 -1.28 -3.96
CA ARG A 51 4.98 0.17 -4.12
C ARG A 51 3.66 0.91 -4.30
N ARG A 52 2.78 0.39 -5.17
CA ARG A 52 1.48 0.99 -5.44
C ARG A 52 0.57 0.98 -4.22
N LEU A 53 0.53 -0.12 -3.47
CA LEU A 53 -0.28 -0.23 -2.26
C LEU A 53 0.25 0.68 -1.15
N THR A 54 1.57 0.73 -0.93
CA THR A 54 2.20 1.65 0.01
C THR A 54 1.85 3.10 -0.32
N ALA A 55 2.02 3.50 -1.59
CA ALA A 55 1.67 4.85 -2.04
C ALA A 55 0.18 5.17 -1.83
N ALA A 56 -0.70 4.21 -2.08
CA ALA A 56 -2.14 4.37 -1.87
C ALA A 56 -2.47 4.56 -0.38
N ILE A 57 -1.88 3.75 0.51
CA ILE A 57 -2.15 3.86 1.95
C ILE A 57 -1.59 5.17 2.47
N ASN A 58 -0.32 5.49 2.23
CA ASN A 58 0.33 6.69 2.73
C ASN A 58 -0.33 8.00 2.25
N SER A 59 -0.95 8.00 1.05
CA SER A 59 -1.62 9.19 0.50
C SER A 59 -3.05 9.40 0.97
N ASN A 60 -3.70 8.39 1.50
CA ASN A 60 -5.13 8.43 1.79
C ASN A 60 -5.48 8.25 3.25
N PHE A 61 -4.55 7.75 4.03
CA PHE A 61 -4.74 7.46 5.45
C PHE A 61 -3.70 8.18 6.29
N MET A 62 -4.08 8.47 7.52
CA MET A 62 -3.28 9.25 8.47
C MET A 62 -3.27 8.57 9.84
N PRO A 63 -2.40 9.01 10.75
CA PRO A 63 -2.45 8.59 12.15
C PRO A 63 -3.86 8.71 12.73
N GLY A 64 -4.31 7.68 13.46
CA GLY A 64 -5.67 7.60 13.99
C GLY A 64 -6.72 6.96 13.06
N ASP A 65 -6.41 6.73 11.78
CA ASP A 65 -7.19 5.81 10.95
C ASP A 65 -6.98 4.37 11.43
N LEU A 66 -7.81 3.43 10.99
CA LEU A 66 -7.87 2.10 11.57
C LEU A 66 -7.26 1.03 10.64
N TRP A 67 -6.52 0.13 11.25
CA TRP A 67 -6.07 -1.14 10.69
C TRP A 67 -6.89 -2.28 11.28
N LEU A 68 -7.54 -3.08 10.42
CA LEU A 68 -8.42 -4.16 10.84
C LEU A 68 -7.91 -5.50 10.31
N THR A 69 -8.05 -6.52 11.15
CA THR A 69 -8.05 -7.92 10.71
C THR A 69 -9.40 -8.52 11.05
N LEU A 70 -10.12 -8.93 10.01
CA LEU A 70 -11.42 -9.61 10.11
C LEU A 70 -11.23 -11.08 9.76
N SER A 71 -11.66 -11.98 10.63
CA SER A 71 -11.56 -13.43 10.40
C SER A 71 -12.84 -14.13 10.77
N TYR A 72 -12.88 -15.45 10.54
CA TYR A 72 -14.04 -16.30 10.69
C TYR A 72 -13.81 -17.33 11.79
N PRO A 73 -14.84 -17.74 12.56
CA PRO A 73 -14.72 -18.78 13.57
C PRO A 73 -14.36 -20.13 12.92
N GLU A 74 -14.93 -20.39 11.74
CA GLU A 74 -14.75 -21.63 11.00
C GLU A 74 -14.06 -21.41 9.64
N ILE A 75 -13.69 -22.51 8.98
CA ILE A 75 -13.12 -22.45 7.62
C ILE A 75 -14.29 -22.37 6.63
N HIS A 76 -14.36 -21.27 5.92
CA HIS A 76 -15.33 -21.03 4.86
C HIS A 76 -14.68 -21.03 3.48
N SER A 77 -15.47 -21.25 2.44
CA SER A 77 -15.02 -21.08 1.07
C SER A 77 -14.64 -19.62 0.80
N ILE A 78 -13.66 -19.39 -0.07
CA ILE A 78 -13.27 -18.04 -0.49
C ILE A 78 -14.46 -17.27 -1.08
N GLU A 79 -15.35 -17.95 -1.79
CA GLU A 79 -16.53 -17.32 -2.36
C GLU A 79 -17.46 -16.77 -1.27
N HIS A 80 -17.72 -17.54 -0.21
CA HIS A 80 -18.49 -17.09 0.95
C HIS A 80 -17.83 -15.86 1.58
N CYS A 81 -16.52 -15.95 1.89
CA CYS A 81 -15.78 -14.84 2.49
C CYS A 81 -15.80 -13.57 1.63
N MET A 82 -15.76 -13.70 0.30
CA MET A 82 -15.87 -12.56 -0.61
C MET A 82 -17.28 -11.95 -0.63
N LYS A 83 -18.33 -12.73 -0.41
CA LYS A 83 -19.70 -12.23 -0.27
C LYS A 83 -19.86 -11.46 1.05
N GLU A 84 -19.37 -12.02 2.16
CA GLU A 84 -19.47 -11.38 3.48
C GLU A 84 -18.68 -10.06 3.56
N ILE A 85 -17.45 -10.02 3.07
CA ILE A 85 -16.69 -8.76 3.05
C ILE A 85 -17.35 -7.72 2.13
N ALA A 86 -17.98 -8.13 1.02
CA ALA A 86 -18.72 -7.21 0.15
C ALA A 86 -19.95 -6.63 0.86
N LYS A 87 -20.69 -7.45 1.62
CA LYS A 87 -21.85 -7.05 2.45
C LYS A 87 -21.42 -6.07 3.54
N PHE A 88 -20.35 -6.41 4.29
CA PHE A 88 -19.76 -5.55 5.31
C PHE A 88 -19.41 -4.15 4.75
N LYS A 89 -18.66 -4.08 3.66
CA LYS A 89 -18.29 -2.81 3.02
C LYS A 89 -19.49 -2.00 2.55
N ARG A 90 -20.51 -2.67 1.98
CA ARG A 90 -21.73 -2.02 1.54
C ARG A 90 -22.47 -1.39 2.72
N ASN A 91 -22.60 -2.11 3.83
CA ASN A 91 -23.28 -1.64 5.02
C ASN A 91 -22.56 -0.45 5.65
N LEU A 92 -21.24 -0.53 5.81
CA LEU A 92 -20.44 0.59 6.33
C LEU A 92 -20.50 1.83 5.43
N ARG A 93 -20.43 1.65 4.11
CA ARG A 93 -20.54 2.75 3.15
C ARG A 93 -21.90 3.44 3.24
N ASN A 94 -22.99 2.66 3.34
CA ASN A 94 -24.35 3.20 3.46
C ASN A 94 -24.51 3.96 4.79
N LEU A 95 -23.98 3.43 5.89
CA LEU A 95 -24.01 4.10 7.18
C LEU A 95 -23.18 5.39 7.14
N ALA A 96 -21.99 5.36 6.57
CA ALA A 96 -21.12 6.52 6.41
C ALA A 96 -21.81 7.62 5.60
N LYS A 97 -22.45 7.26 4.48
CA LYS A 97 -23.26 8.18 3.69
C LYS A 97 -24.40 8.80 4.50
N LYS A 98 -25.15 7.98 5.27
CA LYS A 98 -26.25 8.45 6.13
C LYS A 98 -25.77 9.40 7.21
N LYS A 99 -24.59 9.17 7.77
CA LYS A 99 -23.98 10.02 8.82
C LYS A 99 -23.16 11.20 8.30
N GLY A 100 -22.99 11.35 6.98
CA GLY A 100 -22.16 12.40 6.38
C GLY A 100 -20.67 12.29 6.71
N ILE A 101 -20.15 11.09 7.04
CA ILE A 101 -18.75 10.87 7.41
C ILE A 101 -17.92 10.34 6.25
N THR A 102 -16.63 10.66 6.27
CA THR A 102 -15.68 10.16 5.27
C THR A 102 -15.55 8.64 5.37
N TYR A 103 -15.63 7.96 4.23
CA TYR A 103 -15.43 6.53 4.10
C TYR A 103 -14.40 6.25 3.01
N LYS A 104 -13.19 5.91 3.42
CA LYS A 104 -12.15 5.36 2.55
C LYS A 104 -11.76 3.99 3.06
N ILE A 105 -11.53 3.04 2.15
CA ILE A 105 -11.15 1.68 2.51
C ILE A 105 -10.20 1.10 1.47
N ILE A 106 -9.19 0.39 1.94
CA ILE A 106 -8.35 -0.52 1.16
C ILE A 106 -8.39 -1.89 1.84
N GLU A 107 -8.59 -2.94 1.07
CA GLU A 107 -8.69 -4.31 1.59
C GLU A 107 -7.83 -5.30 0.81
N SER A 108 -7.38 -6.33 1.48
CA SER A 108 -6.85 -7.56 0.89
C SER A 108 -7.45 -8.76 1.60
N THR A 109 -7.58 -9.88 0.88
CA THR A 109 -8.04 -11.16 1.43
C THR A 109 -6.91 -12.16 1.33
N GLY A 110 -6.63 -12.85 2.42
CA GLY A 110 -5.65 -13.90 2.53
C GLY A 110 -6.20 -15.18 3.16
N ILE A 111 -5.39 -16.23 3.15
CA ILE A 111 -5.64 -17.49 3.84
C ILE A 111 -4.47 -17.73 4.77
N GLY A 112 -4.76 -17.97 6.05
CA GLY A 112 -3.74 -18.19 7.07
C GLY A 112 -2.99 -19.50 6.83
N GLN A 113 -1.67 -19.46 6.88
CA GLN A 113 -0.81 -20.62 6.60
C GLN A 113 -1.01 -21.79 7.59
N LYS A 114 -1.16 -21.48 8.89
CA LYS A 114 -1.21 -22.53 9.94
C LYS A 114 -2.55 -23.25 9.99
N LYS A 115 -3.67 -22.55 9.76
CA LYS A 115 -5.03 -23.08 9.96
C LYS A 115 -5.88 -23.08 8.70
N GLY A 116 -5.37 -22.59 7.56
CA GLY A 116 -6.15 -22.48 6.32
C GLY A 116 -7.35 -21.55 6.40
N LYS A 117 -7.46 -20.73 7.47
CA LYS A 117 -8.61 -19.85 7.68
C LYS A 117 -8.50 -18.59 6.82
N PRO A 118 -9.54 -18.26 6.05
CA PRO A 118 -9.60 -16.98 5.35
C PRO A 118 -9.66 -15.82 6.34
N HIS A 119 -9.06 -14.69 5.94
CA HIS A 119 -9.11 -13.44 6.71
C HIS A 119 -8.97 -12.23 5.78
N HIS A 120 -9.42 -11.09 6.26
CA HIS A 120 -9.34 -9.83 5.53
C HIS A 120 -8.50 -8.84 6.31
N HIS A 121 -7.56 -8.21 5.61
CA HIS A 121 -6.81 -7.08 6.13
C HIS A 121 -7.35 -5.80 5.50
N ILE A 122 -7.65 -4.82 6.33
CA ILE A 122 -8.34 -3.60 5.91
C ILE A 122 -7.67 -2.38 6.53
N VAL A 123 -7.42 -1.36 5.71
CA VAL A 123 -7.16 0.00 6.19
C VAL A 123 -8.40 0.82 5.90
N ILE A 124 -8.93 1.50 6.92
CA ILE A 124 -10.19 2.26 6.82
C ILE A 124 -10.06 3.60 7.56
N SER A 125 -10.74 4.63 7.03
CA SER A 125 -10.77 5.96 7.64
C SER A 125 -11.31 5.94 9.08
N GLY A 126 -10.62 6.60 10.01
CA GLY A 126 -10.94 6.65 11.43
C GLY A 126 -12.26 7.35 11.76
N SER A 127 -12.93 7.96 10.77
CA SER A 127 -14.32 8.42 10.92
C SER A 127 -15.31 7.26 11.09
N VAL A 128 -14.92 6.04 10.71
CA VAL A 128 -15.68 4.81 10.96
C VAL A 128 -15.24 4.28 12.33
N THR A 129 -16.14 4.32 13.31
CA THR A 129 -15.84 3.93 14.70
C THR A 129 -15.76 2.41 14.87
N ARG A 130 -15.14 1.97 15.98
CA ARG A 130 -15.08 0.54 16.36
C ARG A 130 -16.48 -0.07 16.44
N ASP A 131 -17.45 0.63 17.04
CA ASP A 131 -18.84 0.15 17.18
C ASP A 131 -19.52 -0.05 15.83
N MET A 132 -19.24 0.81 14.86
CA MET A 132 -19.77 0.62 13.50
C MET A 132 -19.20 -0.63 12.83
N ILE A 133 -17.91 -0.91 13.08
CA ILE A 133 -17.21 -2.08 12.53
C ILE A 133 -17.79 -3.36 13.15
N THR A 134 -17.80 -3.45 14.48
CA THR A 134 -18.29 -4.65 15.20
C THR A 134 -19.77 -4.91 14.94
N ARG A 135 -20.59 -3.86 14.80
CA ARG A 135 -22.01 -3.99 14.47
C ARG A 135 -22.28 -4.67 13.12
N TYR A 136 -21.41 -4.46 12.14
CA TYR A 136 -21.64 -4.97 10.78
C TYR A 136 -20.77 -6.16 10.40
N TRP A 137 -19.80 -6.54 11.23
CA TRP A 137 -19.06 -7.78 11.10
C TRP A 137 -19.68 -8.82 12.03
N ALA A 138 -20.52 -9.69 11.48
CA ALA A 138 -21.27 -10.69 12.26
C ALA A 138 -20.41 -11.90 12.66
N GLU A 139 -19.23 -12.02 12.11
CA GLU A 139 -18.32 -13.17 12.26
C GLU A 139 -17.33 -12.99 13.42
N GLU A 140 -17.71 -12.60 14.56
CA GLU A 140 -17.08 -12.45 15.89
C GLU A 140 -15.59 -12.03 16.00
N TYR A 141 -14.71 -12.43 15.06
CA TYR A 141 -13.28 -12.13 15.17
C TYR A 141 -12.89 -10.84 14.46
N VAL A 142 -12.81 -9.77 15.25
CA VAL A 142 -12.39 -8.44 14.80
C VAL A 142 -11.20 -7.97 15.63
N HIS A 143 -10.04 -7.80 14.99
CA HIS A 143 -8.91 -7.11 15.59
C HIS A 143 -8.80 -5.72 15.00
N ILE A 144 -8.69 -4.68 15.85
CA ILE A 144 -8.70 -3.27 15.46
C ILE A 144 -7.54 -2.55 16.11
N GLU A 145 -6.67 -1.99 15.30
CA GLU A 145 -5.57 -1.12 15.71
C GLU A 145 -5.70 0.26 15.06
N THR A 146 -5.09 1.27 15.67
CA THR A 146 -4.93 2.57 15.05
C THR A 146 -3.63 2.63 14.26
N LEU A 147 -3.64 3.35 13.14
CA LEU A 147 -2.43 3.62 12.39
C LEU A 147 -1.49 4.52 13.21
N TRP A 148 -0.20 4.21 13.19
CA TRP A 148 0.83 4.92 13.95
C TRP A 148 1.17 6.30 13.38
N SER A 149 1.93 7.08 14.16
CA SER A 149 2.09 8.52 13.99
C SER A 149 2.98 8.97 12.83
N ASN A 150 3.89 8.13 12.32
CA ASN A 150 4.86 8.56 11.31
C ASN A 150 4.32 8.68 9.87
N GLY A 151 3.12 8.13 9.61
CA GLY A 151 2.49 8.17 8.28
C GLY A 151 3.14 7.29 7.21
N ASN A 152 4.08 6.43 7.57
CA ASN A 152 4.65 5.44 6.67
C ASN A 152 4.13 4.04 6.98
N TYR A 153 3.28 3.52 6.11
CA TYR A 153 2.58 2.24 6.28
C TYR A 153 3.08 1.15 5.34
N HIS A 154 4.34 1.22 4.89
CA HIS A 154 4.89 0.22 3.97
C HIS A 154 4.88 -1.20 4.55
N ARG A 155 5.07 -1.35 5.88
CA ARG A 155 5.00 -2.65 6.56
C ARG A 155 3.59 -3.26 6.46
N ILE A 156 2.54 -2.45 6.63
CA ILE A 156 1.14 -2.87 6.42
C ILE A 156 0.93 -3.31 4.97
N ALA A 157 1.36 -2.51 4.00
CA ALA A 157 1.22 -2.84 2.59
C ALA A 157 1.91 -4.17 2.23
N LYS A 158 3.14 -4.38 2.74
CA LYS A 158 3.90 -5.62 2.55
C LYS A 158 3.19 -6.82 3.16
N TYR A 159 2.65 -6.67 4.38
CA TYR A 159 1.92 -7.72 5.09
C TYR A 159 0.61 -8.09 4.36
N MET A 160 -0.20 -7.10 3.95
CA MET A 160 -1.41 -7.31 3.15
C MET A 160 -1.13 -8.11 1.89
N LEU A 161 -0.06 -7.79 1.17
CA LEU A 161 0.29 -8.46 -0.08
C LEU A 161 0.89 -9.85 0.14
N LYS A 162 1.69 -10.06 1.19
CA LYS A 162 2.22 -11.39 1.54
C LYS A 162 1.07 -12.40 1.64
N ASN A 163 0.07 -12.11 2.44
CA ASN A 163 -1.10 -12.96 2.64
C ASN A 163 -1.94 -13.13 1.36
N ALA A 164 -2.12 -12.03 0.62
CA ALA A 164 -2.87 -12.06 -0.64
C ALA A 164 -2.18 -12.92 -1.73
N TYR A 165 -0.85 -12.94 -1.78
CA TYR A 165 -0.12 -13.77 -2.76
C TYR A 165 -0.12 -15.25 -2.39
N GLN A 166 -0.03 -15.58 -1.10
CA GLN A 166 -0.08 -16.96 -0.63
C GLN A 166 -1.40 -17.65 -0.98
N SER A 167 -2.49 -16.92 -1.01
CA SER A 167 -3.83 -17.42 -1.34
C SER A 167 -4.25 -17.19 -2.80
N LYS A 168 -3.31 -16.85 -3.68
CA LYS A 168 -3.64 -16.51 -5.08
C LYS A 168 -4.23 -17.68 -5.87
N SER A 169 -3.74 -18.90 -5.66
CA SER A 169 -4.24 -20.10 -6.31
C SER A 169 -5.71 -20.34 -6.00
N GLU A 170 -6.10 -20.16 -4.75
CA GLU A 170 -7.45 -20.41 -4.25
C GLU A 170 -8.44 -19.29 -4.63
N ARG A 171 -7.95 -18.05 -4.77
CA ARG A 171 -8.78 -16.90 -5.18
C ARG A 171 -9.00 -16.78 -6.68
N GLY A 172 -8.35 -17.64 -7.48
CA GLY A 172 -8.39 -17.60 -8.93
C GLY A 172 -7.40 -16.64 -9.60
N LYS A 173 -7.01 -16.96 -10.83
CA LYS A 173 -5.94 -16.28 -11.60
C LYS A 173 -6.15 -14.78 -11.80
N HIS A 174 -7.38 -14.30 -11.83
CA HIS A 174 -7.74 -12.89 -12.09
C HIS A 174 -8.08 -12.09 -10.85
N SER A 175 -7.94 -12.66 -9.65
CA SER A 175 -8.22 -11.94 -8.41
C SER A 175 -7.21 -10.82 -8.17
N LYS A 176 -7.70 -9.65 -7.80
CA LYS A 176 -6.84 -8.52 -7.39
C LYS A 176 -6.23 -8.84 -6.02
N ALA A 177 -4.93 -8.52 -5.85
CA ALA A 177 -4.24 -8.68 -4.58
C ALA A 177 -4.80 -7.75 -3.49
N PHE A 178 -5.31 -6.58 -3.89
CA PHE A 178 -6.05 -5.66 -3.02
C PHE A 178 -7.12 -4.92 -3.80
N ARG A 179 -8.10 -4.38 -3.10
CA ARG A 179 -9.18 -3.54 -3.63
C ARG A 179 -9.28 -2.26 -2.81
N SER A 180 -9.78 -1.19 -3.42
CA SER A 180 -9.99 0.10 -2.74
C SER A 180 -11.35 0.68 -3.08
N SER A 181 -11.85 1.58 -2.21
CA SER A 181 -12.97 2.44 -2.56
C SER A 181 -12.60 3.41 -3.69
N VAL A 182 -13.59 3.91 -4.40
CA VAL A 182 -13.41 4.77 -5.59
C VAL A 182 -12.70 6.09 -5.25
N ASN A 183 -12.91 6.60 -4.04
CA ASN A 183 -12.34 7.85 -3.55
C ASN A 183 -10.91 7.72 -2.98
N VAL A 184 -10.27 6.56 -3.11
CA VAL A 184 -8.84 6.41 -2.85
C VAL A 184 -8.06 6.96 -4.02
N THR A 185 -7.27 7.99 -3.78
CA THR A 185 -6.44 8.66 -4.78
C THR A 185 -5.06 8.00 -4.88
N MET A 186 -4.53 7.94 -6.10
CA MET A 186 -3.17 7.45 -6.34
C MET A 186 -2.25 8.63 -6.60
N PRO A 187 -1.13 8.77 -5.87
CA PRO A 187 -0.19 9.84 -6.11
C PRO A 187 0.53 9.64 -7.44
N GLN A 188 0.91 10.74 -8.07
CA GLN A 188 1.71 10.71 -9.29
C GLN A 188 3.18 10.51 -8.97
N THR A 189 3.87 9.77 -9.83
CA THR A 189 5.31 9.57 -9.76
C THR A 189 5.98 10.50 -10.75
N ARG A 190 6.91 11.33 -10.27
CA ARG A 190 7.77 12.16 -11.11
C ARG A 190 8.99 11.33 -11.53
N GLU A 191 9.31 11.36 -12.81
CA GLU A 191 10.52 10.78 -13.39
C GLU A 191 11.50 11.90 -13.74
N GLU A 192 12.75 11.74 -13.34
CA GLU A 192 13.84 12.68 -13.61
C GLU A 192 15.06 11.92 -14.13
N GLU A 193 15.72 12.48 -15.15
CA GLU A 193 17.02 11.99 -15.61
C GLU A 193 18.13 12.53 -14.70
N MET A 194 19.00 11.64 -14.26
CA MET A 194 20.17 12.01 -13.44
C MET A 194 21.40 12.13 -14.32
N LYS A 195 22.19 13.19 -14.12
CA LYS A 195 23.44 13.43 -14.86
C LYS A 195 24.57 12.45 -14.47
N ARG A 196 24.51 11.91 -13.25
CA ARG A 196 25.52 11.00 -12.69
C ARG A 196 24.87 9.68 -12.27
N PRO A 197 25.64 8.56 -12.27
CA PRO A 197 25.15 7.31 -11.73
C PRO A 197 24.73 7.49 -10.27
N ALA A 198 23.69 6.78 -9.86
CA ALA A 198 23.35 6.68 -8.45
C ALA A 198 24.31 5.70 -7.76
N SER A 199 24.65 5.94 -6.51
CA SER A 199 25.11 4.85 -5.67
C SER A 199 23.94 3.92 -5.37
N TYR A 200 24.22 2.63 -5.39
CA TYR A 200 23.28 1.57 -5.00
C TYR A 200 23.66 0.98 -3.63
N ASP A 201 24.63 1.61 -2.94
CA ASP A 201 24.98 1.28 -1.57
C ASP A 201 23.96 1.95 -0.62
N PRO A 202 23.34 1.18 0.29
CA PRO A 202 22.44 1.74 1.31
C PRO A 202 23.09 2.80 2.21
N GLU A 203 24.41 2.71 2.46
CA GLU A 203 25.12 3.65 3.32
C GLU A 203 25.34 5.03 2.66
N ASP A 204 25.31 5.10 1.35
CA ASP A 204 25.48 6.34 0.59
C ASP A 204 24.17 7.13 0.44
N ILE A 205 23.05 6.62 0.94
CA ILE A 205 21.77 7.30 0.82
C ILE A 205 21.74 8.49 1.79
N LYS A 206 21.49 9.68 1.21
CA LYS A 206 21.27 10.91 1.99
C LYS A 206 19.79 11.30 1.90
N SER A 207 19.20 11.60 3.05
CA SER A 207 17.83 12.12 3.12
C SER A 207 17.75 13.57 2.64
N HIS A 208 16.58 13.96 2.18
CA HIS A 208 16.29 15.38 1.96
C HIS A 208 16.20 16.14 3.29
N GLU A 209 16.45 17.45 3.26
CA GLU A 209 16.30 18.29 4.43
C GLU A 209 14.89 18.22 5.02
N GLY A 210 14.78 17.97 6.32
CA GLY A 210 13.51 17.78 7.03
C GLY A 210 12.87 16.41 6.86
N TYR A 211 13.63 15.41 6.37
CA TYR A 211 13.22 14.02 6.27
C TYR A 211 14.25 13.10 6.91
N TYR A 212 13.81 11.91 7.32
CA TYR A 212 14.70 10.80 7.67
C TYR A 212 14.38 9.60 6.78
N ILE A 213 15.36 8.71 6.60
CA ILE A 213 15.20 7.49 5.82
C ILE A 213 14.66 6.39 6.74
N ASP A 214 13.54 5.78 6.36
CA ASP A 214 13.10 4.53 6.98
C ASP A 214 14.00 3.39 6.47
N ARG A 215 14.95 2.95 7.30
CA ARG A 215 15.95 1.94 6.92
C ARG A 215 15.33 0.61 6.53
N ASP A 216 14.20 0.22 7.13
CA ASP A 216 13.48 -1.02 6.80
C ASP A 216 12.81 -0.98 5.42
N SER A 217 12.67 0.21 4.85
CA SER A 217 12.14 0.41 3.51
C SER A 217 13.18 0.27 2.41
N ILE A 218 14.47 0.26 2.77
CA ILE A 218 15.56 0.19 1.78
C ILE A 218 15.55 -1.19 1.11
N ARG A 219 15.56 -1.16 -0.21
CA ARG A 219 15.62 -2.35 -1.05
C ARG A 219 16.60 -2.13 -2.19
N VAL A 220 17.62 -2.97 -2.27
CA VAL A 220 18.54 -3.04 -3.40
C VAL A 220 18.26 -4.32 -4.17
N TYR A 221 18.10 -4.21 -5.48
CA TYR A 221 17.82 -5.38 -6.33
C TYR A 221 18.20 -5.11 -7.78
N GLU A 222 18.41 -6.16 -8.53
CA GLU A 222 18.48 -6.11 -10.00
C GLU A 222 17.09 -6.26 -10.58
N HIS A 223 16.77 -5.40 -11.57
CA HIS A 223 15.48 -5.47 -12.25
C HIS A 223 15.32 -6.81 -12.97
N PRO A 224 14.32 -7.64 -12.62
CA PRO A 224 14.29 -9.05 -13.03
C PRO A 224 14.26 -9.30 -14.54
N ILE A 225 13.92 -8.28 -15.35
CA ILE A 225 13.83 -8.39 -16.82
C ILE A 225 15.03 -7.76 -17.50
N THR A 226 15.53 -6.63 -16.97
CA THR A 226 16.57 -5.84 -17.64
C THR A 226 17.96 -6.01 -17.03
N GLY A 227 18.08 -6.64 -15.86
CA GLY A 227 19.32 -6.70 -15.08
C GLY A 227 19.78 -5.35 -14.51
N ALA A 228 19.05 -4.27 -14.74
CA ALA A 228 19.44 -2.95 -14.29
C ALA A 228 19.45 -2.87 -12.75
N PRO A 229 20.50 -2.30 -12.12
CA PRO A 229 20.52 -2.10 -10.68
C PRO A 229 19.43 -1.10 -10.27
N CYS A 230 18.79 -1.39 -9.15
CA CYS A 230 17.73 -0.58 -8.57
C CYS A 230 17.96 -0.42 -7.08
N ILE A 231 17.75 0.79 -6.56
CA ILE A 231 17.65 1.06 -5.14
C ILE A 231 16.33 1.80 -4.88
N GLU A 232 15.60 1.36 -3.88
CA GLU A 232 14.35 1.97 -3.43
C GLU A 232 14.42 2.23 -1.94
N TYR A 233 13.85 3.33 -1.51
CA TYR A 233 13.70 3.67 -0.09
C TYR A 233 12.59 4.69 0.11
N ILE A 234 12.17 4.83 1.36
CA ILE A 234 11.14 5.78 1.78
C ILE A 234 11.76 6.77 2.76
N GLU A 235 11.61 8.04 2.46
CA GLU A 235 11.90 9.11 3.39
C GLU A 235 10.61 9.56 4.05
N VAL A 236 10.67 9.78 5.34
CA VAL A 236 9.53 10.21 6.16
C VAL A 236 9.78 11.62 6.64
N SER A 237 8.80 12.50 6.47
CA SER A 237 8.91 13.89 6.92
C SER A 237 8.99 13.97 8.45
N LEU A 238 9.90 14.78 8.95
CA LEU A 238 10.00 15.13 10.37
C LEU A 238 8.87 16.10 10.81
N THR A 239 8.17 16.69 9.84
CA THR A 239 6.99 17.52 10.06
C THR A 239 5.79 16.82 9.44
N GLN A 240 4.60 16.99 10.00
CA GLN A 240 3.37 16.33 9.52
C GLN A 240 2.94 16.77 8.08
N GLN A 241 3.69 17.66 7.43
CA GLN A 241 3.42 18.09 6.06
C GLN A 241 4.67 17.93 5.18
N PRO A 242 4.56 17.31 4.00
CA PRO A 242 5.68 17.21 3.08
C PRO A 242 6.11 18.61 2.64
N ARG A 243 7.40 18.95 2.81
CA ARG A 243 7.99 20.24 2.38
C ARG A 243 8.12 20.32 0.86
N ILE A 244 8.19 19.19 0.18
CA ILE A 244 8.36 19.14 -1.28
C ILE A 244 6.99 19.23 -1.93
N LYS A 245 6.75 20.35 -2.64
CA LYS A 245 5.55 20.54 -3.45
C LYS A 245 5.85 20.14 -4.89
N TYR A 246 5.15 19.15 -5.40
CA TYR A 246 5.19 18.81 -6.83
C TYR A 246 4.00 19.43 -7.55
N TYR A 247 4.28 20.02 -8.69
CA TYR A 247 3.27 20.62 -9.55
C TYR A 247 2.94 19.68 -10.70
N SER A 248 1.69 19.34 -10.89
CA SER A 248 1.23 18.71 -12.13
C SER A 248 0.93 19.78 -13.15
N LYS A 249 1.75 19.89 -14.21
CA LYS A 249 1.52 20.77 -15.38
C LYS A 249 0.86 22.12 -15.03
N GLY A 250 1.51 22.92 -14.16
CA GLY A 250 1.16 24.31 -13.91
C GLY A 250 0.09 24.62 -12.87
N LYS A 251 -0.45 23.61 -12.15
CA LYS A 251 -1.35 23.85 -11.02
C LYS A 251 -0.84 23.19 -9.76
N ALA A 252 -0.66 23.98 -8.68
CA ALA A 252 -0.37 23.45 -7.36
C ALA A 252 -1.60 22.71 -6.81
N VAL A 253 -1.46 21.42 -6.56
CA VAL A 253 -2.46 20.66 -5.80
C VAL A 253 -2.19 20.95 -4.32
N LYS A 254 -3.02 21.77 -3.69
CA LYS A 254 -2.97 21.98 -2.24
C LYS A 254 -3.42 20.69 -1.58
N PRO A 255 -2.65 20.11 -0.62
CA PRO A 255 -3.18 19.04 0.20
C PRO A 255 -4.38 19.58 1.00
N GLU A 256 -5.49 18.85 0.99
CA GLU A 256 -6.60 19.15 1.89
C GLU A 256 -6.11 19.09 3.34
N LYS A 257 -6.26 20.21 4.05
CA LYS A 257 -5.94 20.30 5.47
C LYS A 257 -7.00 19.51 6.26
N GLN A 258 -6.67 18.30 6.67
CA GLN A 258 -7.41 17.62 7.73
C GLN A 258 -6.47 17.41 8.91
N TYR A 259 -6.59 18.29 9.89
CA TYR A 259 -5.90 18.15 11.17
C TYR A 259 -6.70 17.22 12.08
N ARG A 260 -6.04 16.18 12.59
CA ARG A 260 -6.43 15.46 13.80
C ARG A 260 -5.24 15.45 14.72
N GLU A 261 -5.48 15.68 16.01
CA GLU A 261 -4.45 15.61 17.04
C GLU A 261 -3.82 14.21 17.12
N PRO A 262 -2.51 14.09 17.39
CA PRO A 262 -1.84 12.80 17.51
C PRO A 262 -2.36 12.07 18.75
N ILE A 263 -2.78 10.82 18.57
CA ILE A 263 -3.03 9.92 19.68
C ILE A 263 -1.68 9.29 20.07
N GLU A 264 -1.19 9.59 21.26
CA GLU A 264 0.00 8.98 21.86
C GLU A 264 -0.30 7.54 22.28
N GLU A 265 -0.07 6.56 21.38
CA GLU A 265 0.16 5.17 21.79
C GLU A 265 0.83 4.44 20.62
N GLN A 266 2.14 4.23 20.79
CA GLN A 266 2.93 3.38 19.89
C GLN A 266 2.74 1.93 20.32
N MET A 267 2.05 1.12 19.51
CA MET A 267 2.13 -0.33 19.61
C MET A 267 2.86 -0.90 18.38
N PHE A 268 3.90 -1.68 18.65
CA PHE A 268 4.79 -2.27 17.65
C PHE A 268 4.14 -3.47 16.98
N ILE A 269 4.34 -3.58 15.64
CA ILE A 269 3.88 -4.70 14.79
C ILE A 269 4.60 -6.03 15.12
N GLU A 270 5.64 -6.03 15.94
CA GLU A 270 6.41 -7.25 16.29
C GLU A 270 5.56 -8.35 16.97
N GLN A 271 4.36 -8.03 17.45
CA GLN A 271 3.44 -8.99 18.08
C GLN A 271 2.49 -9.70 17.10
N LEU A 272 2.59 -9.47 15.80
CA LEU A 272 1.69 -10.07 14.80
C LEU A 272 2.22 -11.39 14.19
N GLU A 273 3.17 -12.05 14.83
CA GLU A 273 3.49 -13.44 14.54
C GLU A 273 2.49 -14.38 15.25
N PHE A 274 1.35 -14.59 14.62
CA PHE A 274 0.42 -15.66 14.95
C PHE A 274 0.37 -16.72 13.87
#